data_49160d4360922363bc5a8f83ba5bf972
#
_entry.id   49160d4360922363bc5a8f83ba5bf972
#
_cell.length_a   1.000
_cell.length_b   1.000
_cell.length_c   1.000
_cell.angle_alpha   90.00
_cell.angle_beta   90.00
_cell.angle_gamma   90.00
#
_symmetry.space_group_name_H-M   'P 1'
#
loop_
_entity.id
_entity.type
_entity.pdbx_description
1 polymer ?
#
loop_
_entity_poly.entity_id
_entity_poly.type
_entity_poly.pdbx_seq_one_letter_code
_entity_poly.pdbx_strand_id
1 'polypeptide(L)'
;DATITDPDRRAEAFIDKDGSYHWERDAAAQNALALAKSMNKDLRVTLFSNSAPVFYTANGKAYCDYLPDEEKYVTNLEPERYADFAKYGIACAKHFTEAGYRVTGLSPINEPEWSWRGYEDGTAKQEGCYYSKTQCRDLYKVFLKQMAQEDALKDCQLEGWESGHIGTDTCMAYLQTMFGKSGVNWLKNSALRKGMPTLALHSYWASPEEKQAFADAIATTYGSNYKLALTEYCQMTEDQNSGVYDLIQKNGMDSGLGMEYGLALAGIIHQDLTVLNVAEWDWWTACAFGGYTDGLVYLDKDSHQIETSKRLWVLGNFSKFTDE
;
A
#
# COMPACT_ATOMS: atom_id res chain seq x y z
N ASP A 1 -8.27 16.07 -2.07
CA ASP A 1 -7.57 17.35 -2.11
C ASP A 1 -7.49 17.87 -3.55
N ALA A 2 -8.10 19.03 -3.83
CA ALA A 2 -8.18 19.61 -5.18
C ALA A 2 -6.83 20.06 -5.75
N THR A 3 -5.79 20.12 -4.94
CA THR A 3 -4.42 20.49 -5.38
C THR A 3 -3.61 19.30 -5.91
N ILE A 4 -4.13 18.06 -5.81
CA ILE A 4 -3.57 16.90 -6.50
C ILE A 4 -3.83 17.06 -7.99
N THR A 5 -2.76 17.09 -8.79
CA THR A 5 -2.83 17.35 -10.24
C THR A 5 -3.43 16.19 -11.02
N ASP A 6 -3.22 14.97 -10.55
CA ASP A 6 -3.86 13.79 -11.12
C ASP A 6 -5.19 13.51 -10.40
N PRO A 7 -6.35 13.78 -11.04
CA PRO A 7 -7.64 13.57 -10.39
C PRO A 7 -7.94 12.10 -10.07
N ASP A 8 -7.29 11.17 -10.73
CA ASP A 8 -7.49 9.74 -10.51
C ASP A 8 -6.71 9.23 -9.28
N ARG A 9 -5.79 10.04 -8.75
CA ARG A 9 -4.98 9.73 -7.56
C ARG A 9 -5.45 10.40 -6.27
N ARG A 10 -6.50 11.20 -6.32
CA ARG A 10 -7.08 11.82 -5.12
C ARG A 10 -8.26 11.02 -4.62
N ALA A 11 -8.28 10.82 -3.29
CA ALA A 11 -9.39 10.20 -2.60
C ALA A 11 -10.03 11.17 -1.59
N GLU A 12 -11.31 10.95 -1.29
CA GLU A 12 -12.04 11.70 -0.28
C GLU A 12 -12.10 10.90 1.02
N ALA A 13 -11.77 11.54 2.13
CA ALA A 13 -11.99 10.92 3.43
C ALA A 13 -13.49 10.75 3.72
N PHE A 14 -13.86 9.64 4.36
CA PHE A 14 -15.24 9.40 4.79
C PHE A 14 -15.73 10.29 5.94
N ILE A 15 -14.90 11.20 6.42
CA ILE A 15 -15.19 12.06 7.56
C ILE A 15 -14.96 13.52 7.18
N ASP A 16 -15.83 14.40 7.67
CA ASP A 16 -15.66 15.84 7.59
C ASP A 16 -15.00 16.43 8.84
N LYS A 17 -14.56 17.67 8.75
CA LYS A 17 -13.87 18.38 9.84
C LYS A 17 -14.71 18.48 11.13
N ASP A 18 -16.04 18.46 11.02
CA ASP A 18 -16.96 18.48 12.15
C ASP A 18 -17.17 17.11 12.82
N GLY A 19 -16.56 16.05 12.25
CA GLY A 19 -16.66 14.68 12.73
C GLY A 19 -17.80 13.87 12.12
N SER A 20 -18.56 14.43 11.19
CA SER A 20 -19.63 13.73 10.47
C SER A 20 -19.05 12.73 9.49
N TYR A 21 -19.58 11.51 9.45
CA TYR A 21 -19.18 10.47 8.50
C TYR A 21 -20.10 10.42 7.29
N HIS A 22 -19.52 10.28 6.11
CA HIS A 22 -20.17 10.22 4.81
C HIS A 22 -19.76 8.92 4.10
N TRP A 23 -20.40 7.84 4.50
CA TRP A 23 -20.06 6.49 4.01
C TRP A 23 -20.44 6.25 2.54
N GLU A 24 -21.21 7.15 1.93
CA GLU A 24 -21.55 7.15 0.51
C GLU A 24 -20.44 7.63 -0.42
N ARG A 25 -19.37 8.20 0.12
CA ARG A 25 -18.20 8.64 -0.66
C ARG A 25 -17.50 7.45 -1.28
N ASP A 26 -16.73 7.72 -2.34
CA ASP A 26 -16.03 6.68 -3.09
C ASP A 26 -16.96 5.54 -3.57
N ALA A 27 -18.13 5.90 -4.08
CA ALA A 27 -19.15 4.95 -4.50
C ALA A 27 -18.66 3.99 -5.59
N ALA A 28 -17.72 4.42 -6.44
CA ALA A 28 -17.18 3.58 -7.50
C ALA A 28 -16.38 2.39 -6.91
N ALA A 29 -15.47 2.66 -5.97
CA ALA A 29 -14.70 1.60 -5.31
C ALA A 29 -15.60 0.71 -4.44
N GLN A 30 -16.56 1.28 -3.73
CA GLN A 30 -17.52 0.51 -2.94
C GLN A 30 -18.40 -0.40 -3.81
N ASN A 31 -18.85 0.05 -4.97
CA ASN A 31 -19.60 -0.78 -5.93
C ASN A 31 -18.74 -1.92 -6.48
N ALA A 32 -17.47 -1.64 -6.83
CA ALA A 32 -16.54 -2.68 -7.28
C ALA A 32 -16.28 -3.71 -6.17
N LEU A 33 -16.09 -3.27 -4.94
CA LEU A 33 -15.92 -4.15 -3.78
C LEU A 33 -17.17 -5.01 -3.52
N ALA A 34 -18.37 -4.43 -3.61
CA ALA A 34 -19.62 -5.16 -3.47
C ALA A 34 -19.80 -6.23 -4.55
N LEU A 35 -19.44 -5.91 -5.80
CA LEU A 35 -19.45 -6.86 -6.90
C LEU A 35 -18.44 -7.99 -6.66
N ALA A 36 -17.20 -7.67 -6.29
CA ALA A 36 -16.17 -8.65 -5.99
C ALA A 36 -16.63 -9.61 -4.87
N LYS A 37 -17.21 -9.08 -3.78
CA LYS A 37 -17.78 -9.89 -2.70
C LYS A 37 -18.92 -10.79 -3.16
N SER A 38 -19.74 -10.35 -4.10
CA SER A 38 -20.82 -11.18 -4.66
C SER A 38 -20.29 -12.39 -5.44
N MET A 39 -19.10 -12.25 -6.04
CA MET A 39 -18.42 -13.28 -6.82
C MET A 39 -17.55 -14.19 -5.94
N ASN A 40 -16.95 -13.63 -4.88
CA ASN A 40 -16.14 -14.37 -3.92
C ASN A 40 -16.59 -14.03 -2.49
N LYS A 41 -17.27 -14.95 -1.83
CA LYS A 41 -17.79 -14.76 -0.45
C LYS A 41 -16.69 -14.72 0.60
N ASP A 42 -15.54 -15.30 0.29
CA ASP A 42 -14.36 -15.36 1.17
C ASP A 42 -13.38 -14.22 0.92
N LEU A 43 -13.77 -13.24 0.07
CA LEU A 43 -12.96 -12.07 -0.24
C LEU A 43 -12.48 -11.39 1.05
N ARG A 44 -11.17 -11.29 1.19
CA ARG A 44 -10.49 -10.50 2.24
C ARG A 44 -10.34 -9.06 1.77
N VAL A 45 -10.41 -8.14 2.72
CA VAL A 45 -10.30 -6.71 2.46
C VAL A 45 -9.27 -6.11 3.40
N THR A 46 -8.27 -5.46 2.85
CA THR A 46 -7.38 -4.55 3.58
C THR A 46 -7.77 -3.13 3.27
N LEU A 47 -7.97 -2.33 4.30
CA LEU A 47 -8.17 -0.88 4.16
C LEU A 47 -6.83 -0.19 4.19
N PHE A 48 -6.58 0.61 3.18
CA PHE A 48 -5.31 1.26 2.93
C PHE A 48 -5.46 2.78 2.85
N SER A 49 -4.47 3.52 3.32
CA SER A 49 -4.49 4.98 3.31
C SER A 49 -3.17 5.56 2.82
N ASN A 50 -3.21 6.40 1.78
CA ASN A 50 -2.04 7.15 1.31
C ASN A 50 -1.69 8.32 2.26
N SER A 51 -2.71 8.97 2.84
CA SER A 51 -2.53 10.11 3.73
C SER A 51 -3.68 10.22 4.73
N ALA A 52 -3.46 10.95 5.82
CA ALA A 52 -4.53 11.28 6.76
C ALA A 52 -5.54 12.27 6.13
N PRO A 53 -6.80 12.34 6.62
CA PRO A 53 -7.73 13.38 6.26
C PRO A 53 -7.08 14.77 6.35
N VAL A 54 -7.24 15.60 5.32
CA VAL A 54 -6.49 16.87 5.16
C VAL A 54 -6.63 17.84 6.33
N PHE A 55 -7.74 17.82 7.04
CA PHE A 55 -7.93 18.67 8.21
C PHE A 55 -7.22 18.16 9.49
N TYR A 56 -6.59 16.97 9.44
CA TYR A 56 -5.66 16.50 10.47
C TYR A 56 -4.21 16.87 10.13
N THR A 57 -3.93 17.19 8.87
CA THR A 57 -2.56 17.49 8.42
C THR A 57 -2.14 18.91 8.77
N ALA A 58 -0.84 19.12 8.90
CA ALA A 58 -0.26 20.41 9.31
C ALA A 58 -0.51 21.51 8.29
N ASN A 59 -0.48 21.19 7.00
CA ASN A 59 -0.65 22.15 5.91
C ASN A 59 -2.08 22.14 5.29
N GLY A 60 -2.98 21.30 5.77
CA GLY A 60 -4.33 21.15 5.22
C GLY A 60 -4.39 20.46 3.85
N LYS A 61 -3.33 19.75 3.45
CA LYS A 61 -3.19 19.07 2.17
C LYS A 61 -2.88 17.59 2.38
N ALA A 62 -3.09 16.79 1.35
CA ALA A 62 -2.83 15.36 1.36
C ALA A 62 -1.37 15.00 0.99
N TYR A 63 -0.46 15.94 1.00
CA TYR A 63 0.95 15.77 0.68
C TYR A 63 1.83 16.73 1.50
N CYS A 64 3.12 16.43 1.59
CA CYS A 64 4.07 17.23 2.36
C CYS A 64 4.42 18.53 1.65
N ASP A 65 4.82 19.55 2.41
CA ASP A 65 5.20 20.84 1.85
C ASP A 65 6.41 20.73 0.88
N TYR A 66 6.40 21.60 -0.12
CA TYR A 66 7.57 21.79 -0.96
C TYR A 66 8.73 22.36 -0.13
N LEU A 67 9.89 21.74 -0.27
CA LEU A 67 11.16 22.23 0.27
C LEU A 67 12.18 22.33 -0.86
N PRO A 68 12.85 23.49 -1.03
CA PRO A 68 13.91 23.65 -2.03
C PRO A 68 15.10 22.72 -1.82
N ASP A 69 15.36 22.34 -0.56
CA ASP A 69 16.40 21.39 -0.18
C ASP A 69 15.85 19.96 -0.32
N GLU A 70 16.32 19.24 -1.34
CA GLU A 70 15.86 17.91 -1.69
C GLU A 70 16.22 16.84 -0.65
N GLU A 71 17.22 17.11 0.19
CA GLU A 71 17.63 16.18 1.25
C GLU A 71 16.78 16.33 2.52
N LYS A 72 15.96 17.38 2.61
CA LYS A 72 15.07 17.59 3.75
C LYS A 72 13.70 17.03 3.52
N TYR A 73 13.22 16.27 4.47
CA TYR A 73 11.88 15.71 4.51
C TYR A 73 11.15 16.18 5.76
N VAL A 74 9.88 16.52 5.60
CA VAL A 74 9.01 16.94 6.70
C VAL A 74 7.74 16.09 6.69
N THR A 75 7.29 15.67 7.87
CA THR A 75 5.98 15.02 7.99
C THR A 75 4.86 16.05 7.83
N ASN A 76 3.74 15.58 7.34
CA ASN A 76 2.52 16.39 7.28
C ASN A 76 1.49 16.01 8.35
N LEU A 77 1.79 15.01 9.17
CA LEU A 77 0.95 14.60 10.31
C LEU A 77 1.74 14.69 11.61
N GLU A 78 1.36 15.63 12.47
CA GLU A 78 2.00 15.84 13.75
C GLU A 78 1.54 14.80 14.80
N PRO A 79 2.40 14.45 15.79
CA PRO A 79 2.10 13.43 16.80
C PRO A 79 0.79 13.66 17.57
N GLU A 80 0.39 14.91 17.77
CA GLU A 80 -0.86 15.30 18.45
C GLU A 80 -2.10 14.82 17.70
N ARG A 81 -1.97 14.53 16.40
CA ARG A 81 -3.06 14.05 15.52
C ARG A 81 -3.07 12.54 15.32
N TYR A 82 -2.07 11.82 15.82
CA TYR A 82 -2.01 10.36 15.65
C TYR A 82 -3.25 9.65 16.22
N ALA A 83 -3.76 10.13 17.36
CA ALA A 83 -4.94 9.53 17.97
C ALA A 83 -6.22 9.76 17.14
N ASP A 84 -6.37 10.94 16.54
CA ASP A 84 -7.50 11.28 15.67
C ASP A 84 -7.45 10.45 14.38
N PHE A 85 -6.28 10.35 13.77
CA PHE A 85 -6.10 9.55 12.56
C PHE A 85 -6.33 8.05 12.82
N ALA A 86 -5.81 7.52 13.92
CA ALA A 86 -6.07 6.13 14.30
C ALA A 86 -7.57 5.87 14.52
N LYS A 87 -8.27 6.78 15.22
CA LYS A 87 -9.71 6.69 15.41
C LYS A 87 -10.48 6.65 14.09
N TYR A 88 -10.07 7.47 13.12
CA TYR A 88 -10.66 7.49 11.78
C TYR A 88 -10.46 6.17 11.04
N GLY A 89 -9.23 5.67 10.91
CA GLY A 89 -8.94 4.40 10.23
C GLY A 89 -9.66 3.21 10.87
N ILE A 90 -9.72 3.18 12.20
CA ILE A 90 -10.47 2.16 12.97
C ILE A 90 -11.98 2.27 12.71
N ALA A 91 -12.53 3.49 12.64
CA ALA A 91 -13.94 3.68 12.32
C ALA A 91 -14.29 3.17 10.92
N CYS A 92 -13.41 3.40 9.94
CA CYS A 92 -13.56 2.84 8.60
C CYS A 92 -13.55 1.31 8.65
N ALA A 93 -12.58 0.70 9.32
CA ALA A 93 -12.50 -0.75 9.44
C ALA A 93 -13.73 -1.37 10.12
N LYS A 94 -14.24 -0.73 11.15
CA LYS A 94 -15.49 -1.15 11.82
C LYS A 94 -16.69 -1.04 10.89
N HIS A 95 -16.84 0.09 10.20
CA HIS A 95 -17.96 0.30 9.28
C HIS A 95 -18.04 -0.80 8.22
N PHE A 96 -16.93 -1.11 7.53
CA PHE A 96 -16.92 -2.16 6.52
C PHE A 96 -17.09 -3.56 7.12
N THR A 97 -16.57 -3.81 8.33
CA THR A 97 -16.81 -5.07 9.05
C THR A 97 -18.29 -5.25 9.39
N GLU A 98 -18.94 -4.22 9.92
CA GLU A 98 -20.37 -4.20 10.26
C GLU A 98 -21.26 -4.29 9.01
N ALA A 99 -20.81 -3.74 7.88
CA ALA A 99 -21.44 -3.94 6.56
C ALA A 99 -21.26 -5.37 6.00
N GLY A 100 -20.58 -6.25 6.75
CA GLY A 100 -20.42 -7.65 6.45
C GLY A 100 -19.25 -7.98 5.53
N TYR A 101 -18.29 -7.08 5.33
CA TYR A 101 -17.03 -7.39 4.65
C TYR A 101 -16.06 -8.08 5.61
N ARG A 102 -15.26 -9.00 5.09
CA ARG A 102 -14.17 -9.64 5.84
C ARG A 102 -12.95 -8.72 5.82
N VAL A 103 -12.95 -7.72 6.71
CA VAL A 103 -11.80 -6.81 6.86
C VAL A 103 -10.73 -7.53 7.65
N THR A 104 -9.63 -7.89 7.00
CA THR A 104 -8.51 -8.63 7.59
C THR A 104 -7.29 -7.78 7.83
N GLY A 105 -7.17 -6.63 7.14
CA GLY A 105 -6.05 -5.72 7.22
C GLY A 105 -6.46 -4.26 7.34
N LEU A 106 -5.62 -3.49 8.02
CA LEU A 106 -5.65 -2.03 8.06
C LEU A 106 -4.23 -1.53 7.89
N SER A 107 -3.96 -0.84 6.78
CA SER A 107 -2.67 -0.24 6.46
C SER A 107 -2.78 1.28 6.44
N PRO A 108 -2.28 1.98 7.49
CA PRO A 108 -2.57 3.40 7.68
C PRO A 108 -1.62 4.35 6.93
N ILE A 109 -0.52 3.88 6.38
CA ILE A 109 0.48 4.71 5.69
C ILE A 109 0.99 4.00 4.45
N ASN A 110 1.54 4.78 3.52
CA ASN A 110 2.17 4.28 2.30
C ASN A 110 3.56 4.89 2.14
N GLU A 111 4.54 4.05 1.84
CA GLU A 111 5.92 4.42 1.47
C GLU A 111 6.46 5.59 2.29
N PRO A 112 6.51 5.46 3.64
CA PRO A 112 6.78 6.56 4.55
C PRO A 112 8.19 7.15 4.41
N GLU A 113 9.10 6.46 3.75
CA GLU A 113 10.46 6.90 3.50
C GLU A 113 10.59 7.93 2.37
N TRP A 114 9.58 8.06 1.51
CA TRP A 114 9.59 9.05 0.44
C TRP A 114 9.16 10.44 0.93
N SER A 115 9.65 11.49 0.28
CA SER A 115 9.38 12.86 0.70
C SER A 115 7.92 13.27 0.57
N TRP A 116 7.19 12.70 -0.42
CA TRP A 116 5.80 13.02 -0.76
C TRP A 116 5.52 14.53 -0.84
N ARG A 117 6.52 15.30 -1.22
CA ARG A 117 6.44 16.77 -1.28
C ARG A 117 5.65 17.22 -2.49
N GLY A 118 4.94 18.32 -2.32
CA GLY A 118 4.34 19.05 -3.43
C GLY A 118 5.35 19.74 -4.32
N TYR A 119 4.86 20.38 -5.36
CA TYR A 119 5.63 21.25 -6.23
C TYR A 119 5.69 22.68 -5.67
N GLU A 120 6.60 23.49 -6.23
CA GLU A 120 6.77 24.89 -5.83
C GLU A 120 5.49 25.73 -6.04
N ASP A 121 4.67 25.38 -7.03
CA ASP A 121 3.39 26.02 -7.31
C ASP A 121 2.25 25.63 -6.33
N GLY A 122 2.54 24.77 -5.36
CA GLY A 122 1.57 24.32 -4.34
C GLY A 122 0.65 23.21 -4.79
N THR A 123 0.98 22.53 -5.89
CA THR A 123 0.30 21.30 -6.34
C THR A 123 1.15 20.07 -6.05
N ALA A 124 0.60 18.88 -6.27
CA ALA A 124 1.33 17.62 -6.16
C ALA A 124 0.82 16.58 -7.18
N LYS A 125 1.66 15.58 -7.48
CA LYS A 125 1.27 14.49 -8.37
C LYS A 125 0.23 13.58 -7.72
N GLN A 126 0.44 13.22 -6.46
CA GLN A 126 -0.39 12.27 -5.71
C GLN A 126 -0.37 12.55 -4.22
N GLU A 127 -1.26 11.89 -3.50
CA GLU A 127 -1.31 11.87 -2.04
C GLU A 127 -0.14 11.08 -1.45
N GLY A 128 0.30 11.47 -0.27
CA GLY A 128 1.32 10.78 0.49
C GLY A 128 1.78 11.57 1.70
N CYS A 129 2.43 10.91 2.64
CA CYS A 129 2.99 11.56 3.81
C CYS A 129 4.31 10.89 4.22
N TYR A 130 5.35 11.70 4.32
CA TYR A 130 6.60 11.26 4.93
C TYR A 130 6.44 11.04 6.42
N TYR A 131 7.00 9.93 6.91
CA TYR A 131 7.18 9.67 8.32
C TYR A 131 8.60 9.14 8.55
N SER A 132 9.38 9.78 9.39
CA SER A 132 10.62 9.15 9.85
C SER A 132 10.31 7.81 10.52
N LYS A 133 11.29 6.90 10.56
CA LYS A 133 11.14 5.57 11.18
C LYS A 133 10.62 5.62 12.62
N THR A 134 10.94 6.67 13.37
CA THR A 134 10.44 6.86 14.75
C THR A 134 9.00 7.35 14.78
N GLN A 135 8.63 8.25 13.88
CA GLN A 135 7.23 8.71 13.72
C GLN A 135 6.33 7.56 13.25
N CYS A 136 6.79 6.77 12.27
CA CYS A 136 6.12 5.57 11.82
C CYS A 136 5.84 4.61 13.00
N ARG A 137 6.88 4.23 13.75
CA ARG A 137 6.75 3.41 14.96
C ARG A 137 5.73 3.96 15.94
N ASP A 138 5.79 5.25 16.24
CA ASP A 138 4.94 5.85 17.27
C ASP A 138 3.48 5.97 16.82
N LEU A 139 3.22 6.24 15.55
CA LEU A 139 1.90 6.17 14.95
C LEU A 139 1.31 4.75 15.05
N TYR A 140 2.08 3.73 14.67
CA TYR A 140 1.65 2.34 14.76
C TYR A 140 1.33 1.90 16.19
N LYS A 141 2.07 2.38 17.19
CA LYS A 141 1.74 2.14 18.61
C LYS A 141 0.36 2.69 18.98
N VAL A 142 0.01 3.86 18.44
CA VAL A 142 -1.31 4.47 18.71
C VAL A 142 -2.41 3.62 18.07
N PHE A 143 -2.26 3.22 16.80
CA PHE A 143 -3.21 2.32 16.13
C PHE A 143 -3.40 1.01 16.90
N LEU A 144 -2.31 0.31 17.23
CA LEU A 144 -2.37 -0.96 17.96
C LEU A 144 -3.10 -0.82 19.31
N LYS A 145 -2.81 0.26 20.06
CA LYS A 145 -3.46 0.52 21.34
C LYS A 145 -4.97 0.74 21.19
N GLN A 146 -5.41 1.45 20.17
CA GLN A 146 -6.83 1.72 19.94
C GLN A 146 -7.54 0.49 19.36
N MET A 147 -6.95 -0.21 18.38
CA MET A 147 -7.53 -1.44 17.81
C MET A 147 -7.74 -2.52 18.87
N ALA A 148 -6.87 -2.60 19.88
CA ALA A 148 -7.00 -3.57 20.98
C ALA A 148 -8.26 -3.35 21.85
N GLN A 149 -8.93 -2.20 21.73
CA GLN A 149 -10.19 -1.89 22.42
C GLN A 149 -11.42 -2.24 21.60
N GLU A 150 -11.26 -2.71 20.35
CA GLU A 150 -12.34 -2.89 19.39
C GLU A 150 -12.58 -4.37 19.08
N ASP A 151 -13.54 -4.97 19.77
CA ASP A 151 -13.91 -6.39 19.59
C ASP A 151 -14.34 -6.70 18.16
N ALA A 152 -14.93 -5.74 17.45
CA ALA A 152 -15.33 -5.89 16.05
C ALA A 152 -14.13 -6.12 15.12
N LEU A 153 -12.94 -5.67 15.51
CA LEU A 153 -11.71 -5.79 14.73
C LEU A 153 -10.77 -6.90 15.23
N LYS A 154 -11.29 -7.84 16.00
CA LYS A 154 -10.48 -8.94 16.57
C LYS A 154 -9.74 -9.79 15.52
N ASP A 155 -10.23 -9.85 14.30
CA ASP A 155 -9.67 -10.61 13.18
C ASP A 155 -8.97 -9.70 12.15
N CYS A 156 -8.98 -8.38 12.36
CA CYS A 156 -8.26 -7.40 11.56
C CYS A 156 -6.85 -7.20 12.13
N GLN A 157 -5.86 -7.23 11.27
CA GLN A 157 -4.46 -6.95 11.62
C GLN A 157 -4.04 -5.57 11.16
N LEU A 158 -3.21 -4.91 11.94
CA LEU A 158 -2.49 -3.73 11.44
C LEU A 158 -1.36 -4.21 10.56
N GLU A 159 -1.31 -3.76 9.32
CA GLU A 159 -0.30 -4.11 8.33
C GLU A 159 0.70 -2.95 8.17
N GLY A 160 1.84 -3.26 7.76
CA GLY A 160 2.78 -2.18 7.47
C GLY A 160 4.23 -2.57 7.58
N TRP A 161 4.99 -1.68 7.25
CA TRP A 161 4.82 -0.19 7.07
C TRP A 161 4.78 0.28 5.60
N GLU A 162 4.56 -0.60 4.62
CA GLU A 162 4.45 -0.28 3.21
C GLU A 162 5.72 0.40 2.63
N SER A 163 6.90 -0.12 2.93
CA SER A 163 8.14 0.41 2.36
C SER A 163 8.15 0.21 0.84
N GLY A 164 8.48 1.25 0.07
CA GLY A 164 8.45 1.21 -1.38
C GLY A 164 9.57 0.37 -2.01
N HIS A 165 10.71 0.23 -1.31
CA HIS A 165 11.87 -0.49 -1.85
C HIS A 165 12.54 -1.37 -0.77
N ILE A 166 12.24 -2.66 -0.79
CA ILE A 166 12.88 -3.64 0.10
C ILE A 166 14.38 -3.79 -0.22
N GLY A 167 15.16 -4.19 0.79
CA GLY A 167 16.60 -4.46 0.62
C GLY A 167 17.49 -3.23 0.78
N THR A 168 16.94 -2.03 0.83
CA THR A 168 17.71 -0.80 1.06
C THR A 168 18.09 -0.64 2.54
N ASP A 169 19.16 0.10 2.81
CA ASP A 169 19.56 0.49 4.18
C ASP A 169 18.43 1.25 4.89
N THR A 170 17.66 2.05 4.15
CA THR A 170 16.50 2.78 4.68
C THR A 170 15.41 1.80 5.13
N CYS A 171 14.99 0.88 4.29
CA CYS A 171 14.02 -0.16 4.62
C CYS A 171 14.47 -0.96 5.86
N MET A 172 15.73 -1.37 5.90
CA MET A 172 16.30 -2.10 7.04
C MET A 172 16.31 -1.26 8.33
N ALA A 173 16.51 0.05 8.25
CA ALA A 173 16.44 0.94 9.41
C ALA A 173 15.02 1.09 9.95
N TYR A 174 14.00 1.12 9.08
CA TYR A 174 12.59 1.07 9.50
C TYR A 174 12.26 -0.28 10.15
N LEU A 175 12.66 -1.39 9.53
CA LEU A 175 12.48 -2.73 10.08
C LEU A 175 13.02 -2.84 11.50
N GLN A 176 14.25 -2.42 11.72
CA GLN A 176 14.89 -2.44 13.04
C GLN A 176 14.17 -1.54 14.06
N THR A 177 13.69 -0.38 13.63
CA THR A 177 12.97 0.57 14.50
C THR A 177 11.59 0.05 14.86
N MET A 178 10.88 -0.56 13.89
CA MET A 178 9.54 -1.11 14.10
C MET A 178 9.55 -2.39 14.95
N PHE A 179 10.53 -3.27 14.73
CA PHE A 179 10.58 -4.59 15.36
C PHE A 179 11.69 -4.75 16.41
N GLY A 180 12.57 -3.76 16.58
CA GLY A 180 13.58 -3.74 17.60
C GLY A 180 13.00 -3.68 19.02
N LYS A 181 13.86 -3.69 20.04
CA LYS A 181 13.46 -3.69 21.48
C LYS A 181 12.57 -2.51 21.87
N SER A 182 12.77 -1.36 21.24
CA SER A 182 11.97 -0.14 21.45
C SER A 182 10.82 0.01 20.47
N GLY A 183 10.65 -0.92 19.55
CA GLY A 183 9.64 -0.89 18.50
C GLY A 183 8.23 -1.16 19.02
N VAL A 184 7.29 -1.37 18.11
CA VAL A 184 5.91 -1.77 18.41
C VAL A 184 5.82 -3.17 18.99
N ASN A 185 6.91 -3.92 18.87
CA ASN A 185 7.08 -5.24 19.45
C ASN A 185 6.00 -6.24 19.02
N TRP A 186 5.64 -6.18 17.74
CA TRP A 186 4.62 -7.06 17.17
C TRP A 186 4.91 -8.54 17.44
N LEU A 187 6.18 -8.93 17.41
CA LEU A 187 6.59 -10.31 17.61
C LEU A 187 6.41 -10.79 19.06
N LYS A 188 6.35 -9.89 20.04
CA LYS A 188 6.28 -10.23 21.46
C LYS A 188 4.93 -9.94 22.10
N ASN A 189 4.10 -9.10 21.50
CA ASN A 189 2.84 -8.68 22.11
C ASN A 189 1.68 -9.57 21.64
N SER A 190 1.60 -10.76 22.23
CA SER A 190 0.53 -11.73 21.95
C SER A 190 -0.88 -11.24 22.31
N ALA A 191 -1.00 -10.21 23.15
CA ALA A 191 -2.29 -9.64 23.53
C ALA A 191 -2.87 -8.73 22.40
N LEU A 192 -2.00 -8.17 21.56
CA LEU A 192 -2.38 -7.26 20.47
C LEU A 192 -2.47 -7.96 19.10
N ARG A 193 -2.24 -9.27 19.05
CA ARG A 193 -2.30 -10.01 17.80
C ARG A 193 -2.93 -11.38 17.97
N LYS A 194 -3.84 -11.67 17.06
CA LYS A 194 -4.23 -13.04 16.77
C LYS A 194 -3.53 -13.45 15.48
N GLY A 195 -2.45 -14.19 15.56
CA GLY A 195 -1.67 -14.66 14.44
C GLY A 195 -0.31 -13.97 14.27
N MET A 196 0.34 -14.22 13.14
CA MET A 196 1.63 -13.61 12.78
C MET A 196 1.43 -12.18 12.27
N PRO A 197 2.31 -11.22 12.64
CA PRO A 197 2.25 -9.87 12.09
C PRO A 197 2.52 -9.91 10.58
N THR A 198 1.82 -9.07 9.83
CA THR A 198 2.04 -8.87 8.41
C THR A 198 3.03 -7.72 8.20
N LEU A 199 4.17 -8.03 7.58
CA LEU A 199 5.10 -7.06 7.04
C LEU A 199 4.65 -6.74 5.63
N ALA A 200 3.94 -5.63 5.47
CA ALA A 200 3.46 -5.13 4.19
C ALA A 200 4.53 -4.21 3.58
N LEU A 201 5.04 -4.57 2.43
CA LEU A 201 6.17 -3.94 1.75
C LEU A 201 5.96 -3.98 0.24
N HIS A 202 6.72 -3.16 -0.50
CA HIS A 202 6.76 -3.14 -1.94
C HIS A 202 8.14 -3.58 -2.43
N SER A 203 8.21 -4.24 -3.59
CA SER A 203 9.48 -4.73 -4.15
C SER A 203 9.94 -3.93 -5.38
N TYR A 204 9.50 -2.68 -5.51
CA TYR A 204 9.95 -1.80 -6.56
C TYR A 204 11.47 -1.65 -6.55
N TRP A 205 12.08 -1.61 -7.73
CA TRP A 205 13.52 -1.51 -7.99
C TRP A 205 14.41 -2.59 -7.36
N ALA A 206 13.84 -3.50 -6.56
CA ALA A 206 14.62 -4.52 -5.88
C ALA A 206 15.16 -5.57 -6.86
N SER A 207 16.49 -5.69 -6.92
CA SER A 207 17.16 -6.76 -7.65
C SER A 207 16.95 -8.12 -7.00
N PRO A 208 17.16 -9.23 -7.72
CA PRO A 208 17.13 -10.57 -7.15
C PRO A 208 18.06 -10.74 -5.94
N GLU A 209 19.22 -10.11 -5.98
CA GLU A 209 20.23 -10.14 -4.93
C GLU A 209 19.77 -9.39 -3.68
N GLU A 210 19.12 -8.23 -3.85
CA GLU A 210 18.54 -7.46 -2.74
C GLU A 210 17.38 -8.20 -2.10
N LYS A 211 16.52 -8.84 -2.88
CA LYS A 211 15.43 -9.70 -2.38
C LYS A 211 15.98 -10.85 -1.54
N GLN A 212 17.03 -11.54 -2.02
CA GLN A 212 17.65 -12.63 -1.27
C GLN A 212 18.31 -12.12 0.02
N ALA A 213 19.07 -11.02 -0.06
CA ALA A 213 19.71 -10.43 1.10
C ALA A 213 18.67 -9.99 2.18
N PHE A 214 17.54 -9.44 1.74
CA PHE A 214 16.44 -9.08 2.63
C PHE A 214 15.81 -10.30 3.29
N ALA A 215 15.53 -11.37 2.53
CA ALA A 215 15.00 -12.62 3.05
C ALA A 215 15.94 -13.24 4.12
N ASP A 216 17.23 -13.26 3.84
CA ASP A 216 18.25 -13.80 4.77
C ASP A 216 18.34 -12.95 6.05
N ALA A 217 18.30 -11.63 5.93
CA ALA A 217 18.33 -10.71 7.05
C ALA A 217 17.11 -10.87 7.97
N ILE A 218 15.91 -10.99 7.40
CA ILE A 218 14.68 -11.20 8.18
C ILE A 218 14.73 -12.58 8.85
N ALA A 219 15.04 -13.64 8.12
CA ALA A 219 15.09 -14.99 8.67
C ALA A 219 16.10 -15.10 9.83
N THR A 220 17.26 -14.46 9.69
CA THR A 220 18.30 -14.42 10.74
C THR A 220 17.84 -13.67 11.98
N THR A 221 17.14 -12.54 11.79
CA THR A 221 16.78 -11.64 12.90
C THR A 221 15.49 -12.03 13.59
N TYR A 222 14.51 -12.52 12.85
CA TYR A 222 13.12 -12.72 13.32
C TYR A 222 12.64 -14.16 13.19
N GLY A 223 13.36 -15.04 12.54
CA GLY A 223 12.95 -16.42 12.29
C GLY A 223 11.74 -16.48 11.34
N SER A 224 10.74 -17.31 11.69
CA SER A 224 9.53 -17.53 10.89
C SER A 224 8.25 -16.97 11.55
N ASN A 225 8.39 -16.00 12.45
CA ASN A 225 7.26 -15.50 13.26
C ASN A 225 6.56 -14.27 12.65
N TYR A 226 6.56 -14.15 11.34
CA TYR A 226 5.91 -13.05 10.60
C TYR A 226 5.31 -13.58 9.30
N LYS A 227 4.39 -12.81 8.73
CA LYS A 227 4.00 -12.91 7.32
C LYS A 227 4.68 -11.78 6.55
N LEU A 228 5.19 -12.09 5.37
CA LEU A 228 5.63 -11.09 4.41
C LEU A 228 4.56 -10.96 3.34
N ALA A 229 4.09 -9.76 3.10
CA ALA A 229 3.15 -9.42 2.05
C ALA A 229 3.78 -8.38 1.13
N LEU A 230 3.73 -8.61 -0.15
CA LEU A 230 3.99 -7.57 -1.15
C LEU A 230 2.64 -6.99 -1.56
N THR A 231 2.30 -5.90 -0.90
CA THR A 231 0.98 -5.28 -0.93
C THR A 231 0.80 -4.28 -2.05
N GLU A 232 1.88 -3.99 -2.78
CA GLU A 232 1.82 -3.18 -3.97
C GLU A 232 2.96 -3.53 -4.93
N TYR A 233 2.63 -3.71 -6.20
CA TYR A 233 3.57 -3.80 -7.30
C TYR A 233 2.91 -3.45 -8.64
N CYS A 234 3.55 -2.63 -9.45
CA CYS A 234 3.28 -2.52 -10.87
C CYS A 234 4.60 -2.59 -11.66
N GLN A 235 4.50 -2.77 -12.96
CA GLN A 235 5.68 -2.80 -13.82
C GLN A 235 6.11 -1.37 -14.17
N MET A 236 6.83 -0.71 -13.25
CA MET A 236 7.34 0.64 -13.50
C MET A 236 8.29 0.66 -14.69
N THR A 237 8.07 1.60 -15.61
CA THR A 237 8.78 1.69 -16.89
C THR A 237 10.24 2.13 -16.72
N GLU A 238 10.53 2.86 -15.66
CA GLU A 238 11.86 3.34 -15.26
C GLU A 238 12.64 2.35 -14.38
N ASP A 239 11.98 1.28 -13.89
CA ASP A 239 12.61 0.27 -13.05
C ASP A 239 13.30 -0.80 -13.91
N GLN A 240 14.63 -0.86 -13.85
CA GLN A 240 15.44 -1.84 -14.59
C GLN A 240 15.18 -3.29 -14.14
N ASN A 241 14.66 -3.49 -12.95
CA ASN A 241 14.33 -4.80 -12.38
C ASN A 241 12.86 -5.21 -12.60
N SER A 242 12.03 -4.33 -13.21
CA SER A 242 10.62 -4.61 -13.48
C SER A 242 10.36 -5.69 -14.53
N GLY A 243 11.39 -6.08 -15.28
CA GLY A 243 11.28 -6.99 -16.42
C GLY A 243 10.68 -6.36 -17.68
N VAL A 244 10.25 -5.10 -17.65
CA VAL A 244 9.70 -4.38 -18.79
C VAL A 244 10.57 -3.24 -19.29
N TYR A 245 11.61 -2.86 -18.56
CA TYR A 245 12.49 -1.75 -18.91
C TYR A 245 13.01 -1.86 -20.36
N ASP A 246 13.60 -2.99 -20.73
CA ASP A 246 14.11 -3.23 -22.07
C ASP A 246 13.00 -3.25 -23.14
N LEU A 247 11.81 -3.75 -22.80
CA LEU A 247 10.66 -3.73 -23.70
C LEU A 247 10.22 -2.31 -24.01
N ILE A 248 10.17 -1.45 -22.99
CA ILE A 248 9.82 -0.03 -23.14
C ILE A 248 10.89 0.72 -23.92
N GLN A 249 12.17 0.48 -23.66
CA GLN A 249 13.26 1.10 -24.42
C GLN A 249 13.20 0.73 -25.92
N LYS A 250 12.75 -0.47 -26.23
CA LYS A 250 12.64 -0.97 -27.60
C LYS A 250 11.37 -0.51 -28.31
N ASN A 251 10.23 -0.53 -27.62
CA ASN A 251 8.91 -0.38 -28.24
C ASN A 251 8.30 1.03 -28.01
N GLY A 252 8.89 1.82 -27.11
CA GLY A 252 8.29 3.06 -26.60
C GLY A 252 7.34 2.80 -25.43
N MET A 253 6.95 3.88 -24.77
CA MET A 253 6.02 3.82 -23.63
C MET A 253 4.60 3.58 -24.14
N ASP A 254 3.95 2.55 -23.65
CA ASP A 254 2.56 2.22 -23.89
C ASP A 254 1.96 1.52 -22.65
N SER A 255 0.73 1.04 -22.75
CA SER A 255 0.06 0.29 -21.68
C SER A 255 0.55 -1.15 -21.53
N GLY A 256 1.44 -1.63 -22.39
CA GLY A 256 2.06 -2.94 -22.32
C GLY A 256 1.05 -4.10 -22.30
N LEU A 257 0.17 -4.19 -23.30
CA LEU A 257 -0.92 -5.17 -23.28
C LEU A 257 -0.49 -6.60 -23.64
N GLY A 258 0.69 -6.74 -24.25
CA GLY A 258 1.19 -7.99 -24.84
C GLY A 258 1.57 -9.08 -23.83
N MET A 259 1.78 -10.29 -24.36
CA MET A 259 2.16 -11.45 -23.55
C MET A 259 3.58 -11.32 -22.96
N GLU A 260 4.47 -10.61 -23.61
CA GLU A 260 5.83 -10.32 -23.12
C GLU A 260 5.81 -9.60 -21.78
N TYR A 261 4.90 -8.64 -21.59
CA TYR A 261 4.68 -7.96 -20.30
C TYR A 261 4.08 -8.90 -19.24
N GLY A 262 3.17 -9.78 -19.67
CA GLY A 262 2.62 -10.81 -18.79
C GLY A 262 3.69 -11.82 -18.33
N LEU A 263 4.57 -12.26 -19.22
CA LEU A 263 5.66 -13.19 -18.87
C LEU A 263 6.70 -12.54 -17.97
N ALA A 264 7.02 -11.25 -18.17
CA ALA A 264 7.86 -10.49 -17.27
C ALA A 264 7.25 -10.44 -15.86
N LEU A 265 5.95 -10.15 -15.75
CA LEU A 265 5.22 -10.20 -14.47
C LEU A 265 5.28 -11.59 -13.83
N ALA A 266 5.09 -12.66 -14.59
CA ALA A 266 5.19 -14.02 -14.06
C ALA A 266 6.56 -14.29 -13.42
N GLY A 267 7.63 -13.78 -14.03
CA GLY A 267 9.00 -13.87 -13.49
C GLY A 267 9.13 -13.16 -12.14
N ILE A 268 8.58 -11.97 -12.01
CA ILE A 268 8.58 -11.19 -10.75
C ILE A 268 7.80 -11.93 -9.66
N ILE A 269 6.56 -12.30 -9.93
CA ILE A 269 5.73 -13.03 -8.95
C ILE A 269 6.42 -14.33 -8.52
N HIS A 270 6.95 -15.10 -9.46
CA HIS A 270 7.68 -16.34 -9.16
C HIS A 270 8.87 -16.07 -8.24
N GLN A 271 9.65 -15.04 -8.53
CA GLN A 271 10.80 -14.65 -7.71
C GLN A 271 10.37 -14.25 -6.29
N ASP A 272 9.33 -13.42 -6.15
CA ASP A 272 8.81 -12.98 -4.85
C ASP A 272 8.27 -14.16 -4.03
N LEU A 273 7.56 -15.08 -4.66
CA LEU A 273 7.09 -16.30 -3.99
C LEU A 273 8.23 -17.23 -3.56
N THR A 274 9.26 -17.41 -4.38
CA THR A 274 10.31 -18.42 -4.14
C THR A 274 11.47 -17.89 -3.31
N VAL A 275 11.83 -16.62 -3.43
CA VAL A 275 12.95 -16.00 -2.71
C VAL A 275 12.47 -15.36 -1.41
N LEU A 276 11.44 -14.52 -1.48
CA LEU A 276 10.93 -13.82 -0.31
C LEU A 276 9.93 -14.66 0.51
N ASN A 277 9.41 -15.75 -0.08
CA ASN A 277 8.40 -16.61 0.56
C ASN A 277 7.19 -15.79 1.06
N VAL A 278 6.67 -14.92 0.19
CA VAL A 278 5.55 -14.05 0.52
C VAL A 278 4.26 -14.83 0.68
N ALA A 279 3.44 -14.42 1.65
CA ALA A 279 2.12 -15.00 1.91
C ALA A 279 0.99 -14.27 1.18
N GLU A 280 1.28 -13.09 0.61
CA GLU A 280 0.35 -12.24 -0.12
C GLU A 280 1.11 -11.45 -1.17
N TRP A 281 0.48 -11.26 -2.34
CA TRP A 281 1.07 -10.51 -3.44
C TRP A 281 -0.02 -9.74 -4.18
N ASP A 282 0.04 -8.41 -4.14
CA ASP A 282 -0.99 -7.53 -4.67
C ASP A 282 -0.47 -6.68 -5.82
N TRP A 283 -1.36 -6.44 -6.76
CA TRP A 283 -1.09 -5.65 -7.96
C TRP A 283 -1.65 -4.22 -7.84
N TRP A 284 -0.87 -3.23 -8.23
CA TRP A 284 -1.28 -1.85 -8.44
C TRP A 284 -1.37 -1.55 -9.95
N THR A 285 -2.51 -1.31 -10.55
CA THR A 285 -3.88 -1.27 -10.03
C THR A 285 -4.79 -2.10 -10.92
N ALA A 286 -5.97 -2.48 -10.45
CA ALA A 286 -6.91 -3.30 -11.23
C ALA A 286 -7.35 -2.60 -12.53
N CYS A 287 -7.70 -1.31 -12.46
CA CYS A 287 -8.15 -0.50 -13.58
C CYS A 287 -7.29 0.77 -13.72
N ALA A 288 -6.88 1.09 -14.93
CA ALA A 288 -6.12 2.29 -15.29
C ALA A 288 -6.64 2.92 -16.57
N PHE A 289 -6.15 4.10 -16.92
CA PHE A 289 -6.59 4.85 -18.10
C PHE A 289 -5.63 4.78 -19.30
N GLY A 290 -4.60 3.98 -19.21
CA GLY A 290 -3.62 3.81 -20.28
C GLY A 290 -2.42 4.75 -20.19
N GLY A 291 -1.45 4.54 -21.09
CA GLY A 291 -0.23 5.32 -21.15
C GLY A 291 0.86 4.89 -20.13
N TYR A 292 0.58 3.89 -19.29
CA TYR A 292 1.52 3.31 -18.35
C TYR A 292 1.25 1.81 -18.14
N THR A 293 2.18 1.08 -17.55
CA THR A 293 2.13 -0.39 -17.42
C THR A 293 1.60 -0.85 -16.05
N ASP A 294 0.68 -0.10 -15.47
CA ASP A 294 0.12 -0.32 -14.13
C ASP A 294 -1.25 -1.00 -14.11
N GLY A 295 -2.02 -0.98 -15.22
CA GLY A 295 -3.35 -1.57 -15.27
C GLY A 295 -3.39 -3.07 -15.58
N LEU A 296 -4.28 -3.81 -14.93
CA LEU A 296 -4.72 -5.12 -15.42
C LEU A 296 -5.75 -4.93 -16.54
N VAL A 297 -6.62 -3.94 -16.37
CA VAL A 297 -7.65 -3.53 -17.32
C VAL A 297 -7.49 -2.04 -17.57
N TYR A 298 -7.64 -1.63 -18.83
CA TYR A 298 -7.57 -0.24 -19.23
C TYR A 298 -8.92 0.24 -19.73
N LEU A 299 -9.30 1.44 -19.31
CA LEU A 299 -10.51 2.13 -19.69
C LEU A 299 -10.16 3.36 -20.53
N ASP A 300 -10.64 3.41 -21.76
CA ASP A 300 -10.59 4.63 -22.56
C ASP A 300 -11.75 5.56 -22.15
N LYS A 301 -11.42 6.76 -21.65
CA LYS A 301 -12.40 7.72 -21.11
C LYS A 301 -13.33 8.29 -22.17
N ASP A 302 -12.87 8.38 -23.42
CA ASP A 302 -13.61 9.00 -24.52
C ASP A 302 -14.55 7.99 -25.21
N SER A 303 -14.02 6.83 -25.55
CA SER A 303 -14.78 5.78 -26.25
C SER A 303 -15.53 4.83 -25.33
N HIS A 304 -15.24 4.84 -24.02
CA HIS A 304 -15.73 3.88 -23.03
C HIS A 304 -15.38 2.42 -23.35
N GLN A 305 -14.33 2.21 -24.16
CA GLN A 305 -13.84 0.88 -24.48
C GLN A 305 -12.97 0.35 -23.33
N ILE A 306 -13.00 -0.96 -23.16
CA ILE A 306 -12.21 -1.67 -22.14
C ILE A 306 -11.23 -2.58 -22.88
N GLU A 307 -9.95 -2.47 -22.52
CA GLU A 307 -8.91 -3.38 -22.97
C GLU A 307 -8.32 -4.14 -21.77
N THR A 308 -8.01 -5.42 -21.98
CA THR A 308 -7.38 -6.25 -20.95
C THR A 308 -5.92 -6.51 -21.28
N SER A 309 -5.04 -6.30 -20.34
CA SER A 309 -3.63 -6.70 -20.48
C SER A 309 -3.45 -8.21 -20.26
N LYS A 310 -2.37 -8.77 -20.78
CA LYS A 310 -2.02 -10.17 -20.51
C LYS A 310 -1.58 -10.38 -19.05
N ARG A 311 -1.21 -9.32 -18.33
CA ARG A 311 -0.98 -9.33 -16.89
C ARG A 311 -2.18 -9.83 -16.09
N LEU A 312 -3.41 -9.41 -16.49
CA LEU A 312 -4.65 -9.91 -15.88
C LEU A 312 -4.73 -11.44 -15.89
N TRP A 313 -4.43 -12.06 -17.01
CA TRP A 313 -4.49 -13.51 -17.17
C TRP A 313 -3.35 -14.22 -16.44
N VAL A 314 -2.17 -13.62 -16.41
CA VAL A 314 -1.02 -14.16 -15.68
C VAL A 314 -1.30 -14.11 -14.17
N LEU A 315 -1.68 -12.97 -13.62
CA LEU A 315 -2.06 -12.85 -12.20
C LEU A 315 -3.22 -13.80 -11.87
N GLY A 316 -4.22 -13.88 -12.76
CA GLY A 316 -5.35 -14.79 -12.62
C GLY A 316 -4.94 -16.26 -12.55
N ASN A 317 -3.89 -16.69 -13.25
CA ASN A 317 -3.35 -18.05 -13.11
C ASN A 317 -2.72 -18.28 -11.73
N PHE A 318 -1.92 -17.32 -11.24
CA PHE A 318 -1.36 -17.43 -9.89
C PHE A 318 -2.50 -17.50 -8.85
N SER A 319 -3.42 -16.55 -8.85
CA SER A 319 -4.49 -16.49 -7.86
C SER A 319 -5.47 -17.67 -7.92
N LYS A 320 -5.61 -18.32 -9.08
CA LYS A 320 -6.50 -19.50 -9.24
C LYS A 320 -5.88 -20.78 -8.72
N PHE A 321 -4.56 -20.93 -8.79
CA PHE A 321 -3.86 -22.19 -8.50
C PHE A 321 -2.97 -22.11 -7.26
N THR A 322 -3.01 -21.00 -6.53
CA THR A 322 -2.35 -20.85 -5.23
C THR A 322 -3.42 -21.01 -4.14
N ASP A 323 -3.30 -22.02 -3.31
CA ASP A 323 -4.20 -22.24 -2.15
C ASP A 323 -3.65 -21.53 -0.91
N GLU A 324 -4.53 -21.22 0.06
CA GLU A 324 -4.18 -20.62 1.36
C GLU A 324 -3.34 -21.57 2.23
#